data_f79baad6c4c6218f01b7c57a2f75793a
#
_entry.id   f79baad6c4c6218f01b7c57a2f75793a
#
_cell.length_a   1.000
_cell.length_b   1.000
_cell.length_c   1.000
_cell.angle_alpha   90.00
_cell.angle_beta   90.00
_cell.angle_gamma   90.00
#
_symmetry.space_group_name_H-M   'P 1'
#
loop_
_entity.id
_entity.type
_entity.pdbx_description
1 polymer ?
#
loop_
_entity_poly.entity_id
_entity_poly.type
_entity_poly.pdbx_seq_one_letter_code
_entity_poly.pdbx_strand_id
1 'polypeptide(L)'
;MAQKDIVHKVPLQTYKSTDEVRDLYDDWAQNDKYNQDMIDWEYSGPREVVSAFLTHAKNKDIKILDAGCGSGLVGEELSKEGYSIIHGADIAAKLMNSIPAGIYQELHNIDLNKPINFTDDFFDAVLCVGTFTFGHVKAKALSEFTRIVKSGGIIGFTINEGVFLDHGFKSELDHLVIQKKITQLNFYLSDYLSSKGVKAWLGIYRVN
;
A
#
# COMPACT_ATOMS: atom_id res chain seq x y z
N MET A 1 21.81 12.77 -10.27
CA MET A 1 21.45 12.42 -11.67
C MET A 1 20.45 11.26 -11.80
N ALA A 2 20.07 10.57 -10.72
CA ALA A 2 19.19 9.39 -10.80
C ALA A 2 17.67 9.69 -10.86
N GLN A 3 17.23 10.87 -10.45
CA GLN A 3 15.79 11.16 -10.22
C GLN A 3 14.98 11.44 -11.51
N LYS A 4 15.63 11.94 -12.57
CA LYS A 4 14.94 12.22 -13.85
C LYS A 4 14.63 10.98 -14.68
N ASP A 5 15.40 9.91 -14.50
CA ASP A 5 15.26 8.70 -15.32
C ASP A 5 14.16 7.73 -14.82
N ILE A 6 13.80 7.81 -13.53
CA ILE A 6 12.78 6.92 -12.93
C ILE A 6 11.37 7.31 -13.39
N VAL A 7 11.09 8.60 -13.54
CA VAL A 7 9.79 9.14 -13.97
C VAL A 7 9.38 8.63 -15.37
N HIS A 8 10.34 8.26 -16.21
CA HIS A 8 10.07 7.78 -17.57
C HIS A 8 9.91 6.26 -17.71
N LYS A 9 10.18 5.48 -16.66
CA LYS A 9 10.11 4.00 -16.72
C LYS A 9 8.69 3.44 -16.60
N VAL A 10 7.79 4.18 -15.98
CA VAL A 10 6.36 3.85 -15.85
C VAL A 10 5.54 5.09 -16.18
N PRO A 11 4.34 4.97 -16.78
CA PRO A 11 3.51 6.11 -17.15
C PRO A 11 2.90 6.85 -15.94
N LEU A 12 3.46 6.70 -14.75
CA LEU A 12 3.03 7.38 -13.52
C LEU A 12 3.59 8.80 -13.53
N GLN A 13 2.74 9.76 -13.91
CA GLN A 13 3.04 11.18 -13.92
C GLN A 13 2.75 11.81 -12.54
N THR A 14 3.26 13.02 -12.32
CA THR A 14 2.88 13.82 -11.15
C THR A 14 1.46 14.35 -11.37
N TYR A 15 0.51 13.85 -10.62
CA TYR A 15 -0.88 14.30 -10.65
C TYR A 15 -1.08 15.51 -9.75
N LYS A 16 -1.99 16.43 -10.18
CA LYS A 16 -2.27 17.67 -9.45
C LYS A 16 -3.38 17.52 -8.42
N SER A 17 -4.20 16.48 -8.56
CA SER A 17 -5.32 16.22 -7.65
C SER A 17 -5.59 14.74 -7.49
N THR A 18 -6.28 14.39 -6.40
CA THR A 18 -6.77 13.04 -6.13
C THR A 18 -7.78 12.57 -7.18
N ASP A 19 -8.57 13.51 -7.74
CA ASP A 19 -9.53 13.19 -8.81
C ASP A 19 -8.84 12.74 -10.09
N GLU A 20 -7.73 13.38 -10.49
CA GLU A 20 -6.92 12.94 -11.64
C GLU A 20 -6.35 11.52 -11.43
N VAL A 21 -5.93 11.21 -10.20
CA VAL A 21 -5.43 9.86 -9.84
C VAL A 21 -6.56 8.84 -9.94
N ARG A 22 -7.73 9.14 -9.35
CA ARG A 22 -8.91 8.25 -9.43
C ARG A 22 -9.28 7.97 -10.88
N ASP A 23 -9.41 9.03 -11.70
CA ASP A 23 -9.85 8.92 -13.09
C ASP A 23 -8.85 8.09 -13.92
N LEU A 24 -7.54 8.23 -13.66
CA LEU A 24 -6.51 7.39 -14.27
C LEU A 24 -6.72 5.89 -13.96
N TYR A 25 -6.89 5.55 -12.68
CA TYR A 25 -7.05 4.15 -12.28
C TYR A 25 -8.38 3.57 -12.73
N ASP A 26 -9.44 4.38 -12.74
CA ASP A 26 -10.74 4.00 -13.29
C ASP A 26 -10.67 3.72 -14.80
N ASP A 27 -9.85 4.47 -15.55
CA ASP A 27 -9.60 4.20 -16.96
C ASP A 27 -8.68 2.97 -17.15
N TRP A 28 -7.69 2.80 -16.28
CA TRP A 28 -6.76 1.67 -16.34
C TRP A 28 -7.41 0.35 -15.96
N ALA A 29 -8.51 0.37 -15.19
CA ALA A 29 -9.32 -0.81 -14.87
C ALA A 29 -10.02 -1.42 -16.09
N GLN A 30 -10.17 -0.66 -17.20
CA GLN A 30 -10.89 -1.13 -18.37
C GLN A 30 -10.17 -2.32 -19.04
N ASN A 31 -10.96 -3.36 -19.42
CA ASN A 31 -10.47 -4.55 -20.09
C ASN A 31 -9.35 -5.30 -19.35
N ASP A 32 -9.36 -5.25 -18.02
CA ASP A 32 -8.35 -5.87 -17.16
C ASP A 32 -6.90 -5.40 -17.43
N LYS A 33 -6.77 -4.23 -18.03
CA LYS A 33 -5.47 -3.71 -18.45
C LYS A 33 -4.52 -3.50 -17.28
N TYR A 34 -5.02 -3.04 -16.13
CA TYR A 34 -4.19 -2.86 -14.93
C TYR A 34 -3.50 -4.16 -14.52
N ASN A 35 -4.27 -5.24 -14.35
CA ASN A 35 -3.71 -6.53 -13.92
C ASN A 35 -2.74 -7.10 -14.95
N GLN A 36 -3.04 -6.95 -16.25
CA GLN A 36 -2.13 -7.40 -17.30
C GLN A 36 -0.81 -6.61 -17.27
N ASP A 37 -0.86 -5.29 -17.12
CA ASP A 37 0.36 -4.47 -17.00
C ASP A 37 1.17 -4.85 -15.73
N MET A 38 0.52 -5.20 -14.60
CA MET A 38 1.22 -5.68 -13.39
C MET A 38 1.94 -7.00 -13.63
N ILE A 39 1.34 -7.92 -14.39
CA ILE A 39 1.99 -9.18 -14.81
C ILE A 39 3.18 -8.87 -15.73
N ASP A 40 2.99 -8.07 -16.77
CA ASP A 40 4.01 -7.71 -17.76
C ASP A 40 5.19 -6.94 -17.14
N TRP A 41 4.94 -6.20 -16.06
CA TRP A 41 5.96 -5.45 -15.32
C TRP A 41 6.63 -6.28 -14.23
N GLU A 42 6.22 -7.53 -14.04
CA GLU A 42 6.73 -8.43 -12.99
C GLU A 42 6.60 -7.80 -11.60
N TYR A 43 5.38 -7.33 -11.28
CA TYR A 43 5.09 -6.65 -10.04
C TYR A 43 5.12 -7.61 -8.84
N SER A 44 6.18 -7.54 -8.02
CA SER A 44 6.40 -8.42 -6.87
C SER A 44 5.86 -7.89 -5.54
N GLY A 45 5.53 -6.59 -5.48
CA GLY A 45 5.19 -5.89 -4.23
C GLY A 45 4.20 -6.60 -3.31
N PRO A 46 3.01 -7.04 -3.77
CA PRO A 46 2.03 -7.73 -2.94
C PRO A 46 2.59 -8.98 -2.27
N ARG A 47 3.21 -9.88 -3.05
CA ARG A 47 3.80 -11.13 -2.55
C ARG A 47 4.92 -10.86 -1.54
N GLU A 48 5.80 -9.90 -1.82
CA GLU A 48 6.93 -9.61 -0.94
C GLU A 48 6.50 -8.99 0.39
N VAL A 49 5.56 -8.03 0.37
CA VAL A 49 5.05 -7.44 1.61
C VAL A 49 4.30 -8.47 2.44
N VAL A 50 3.44 -9.29 1.84
CA VAL A 50 2.73 -10.34 2.56
C VAL A 50 3.73 -11.36 3.13
N SER A 51 4.74 -11.79 2.37
CA SER A 51 5.79 -12.69 2.86
C SER A 51 6.55 -12.10 4.06
N ALA A 52 6.94 -10.83 4.01
CA ALA A 52 7.58 -10.15 5.12
C ALA A 52 6.64 -10.00 6.33
N PHE A 53 5.38 -9.65 6.11
CA PHE A 53 4.33 -9.55 7.14
C PHE A 53 4.13 -10.87 7.88
N LEU A 54 4.09 -12.00 7.18
CA LEU A 54 3.92 -13.34 7.75
C LEU A 54 5.01 -13.72 8.76
N THR A 55 6.17 -13.11 8.72
CA THR A 55 7.23 -13.38 9.71
C THR A 55 6.88 -12.81 11.08
N HIS A 56 5.98 -11.83 11.15
CA HIS A 56 5.59 -11.10 12.36
C HIS A 56 4.14 -11.32 12.78
N ALA A 57 3.25 -11.80 11.88
CA ALA A 57 1.82 -12.01 12.13
C ALA A 57 1.44 -13.46 11.85
N LYS A 58 1.44 -14.31 12.89
CA LYS A 58 1.15 -15.75 12.75
C LYS A 58 -0.33 -16.07 12.96
N ASN A 59 -1.05 -15.27 13.75
CA ASN A 59 -2.48 -15.42 13.96
C ASN A 59 -3.22 -15.05 12.68
N LYS A 60 -4.11 -15.93 12.22
CA LYS A 60 -4.93 -15.72 11.02
C LYS A 60 -6.28 -15.05 11.32
N ASP A 61 -6.71 -15.06 12.58
CA ASP A 61 -7.96 -14.46 13.05
C ASP A 61 -7.77 -12.98 13.41
N ILE A 62 -7.05 -12.23 12.57
CA ILE A 62 -6.78 -10.80 12.73
C ILE A 62 -7.47 -9.99 11.64
N LYS A 63 -7.89 -8.78 11.99
CA LYS A 63 -8.51 -7.84 11.08
C LYS A 63 -7.46 -7.00 10.37
N ILE A 64 -7.40 -7.09 9.05
CA ILE A 64 -6.40 -6.42 8.21
C ILE A 64 -7.09 -5.40 7.31
N LEU A 65 -6.52 -4.20 7.20
CA LEU A 65 -6.86 -3.24 6.15
C LEU A 65 -5.80 -3.33 5.03
N ASP A 66 -6.26 -3.57 3.81
CA ASP A 66 -5.50 -3.33 2.59
C ASP A 66 -5.80 -1.91 2.10
N ALA A 67 -4.88 -0.99 2.38
CA ALA A 67 -5.03 0.44 2.12
C ALA A 67 -4.44 0.82 0.75
N GLY A 68 -5.29 1.20 -0.18
CA GLY A 68 -4.99 1.31 -1.59
C GLY A 68 -5.08 -0.06 -2.27
N CYS A 69 -6.18 -0.78 -2.02
CA CYS A 69 -6.36 -2.18 -2.41
C CYS A 69 -6.44 -2.38 -3.94
N GLY A 70 -6.78 -1.35 -4.70
CA GLY A 70 -6.84 -1.40 -6.16
C GLY A 70 -7.69 -2.54 -6.69
N SER A 71 -7.09 -3.42 -7.49
CA SER A 71 -7.72 -4.63 -8.04
C SER A 71 -7.66 -5.84 -7.11
N GLY A 72 -7.12 -5.69 -5.88
CA GLY A 72 -7.15 -6.72 -4.84
C GLY A 72 -5.93 -7.64 -4.74
N LEU A 73 -4.82 -7.31 -5.38
CA LEU A 73 -3.63 -8.18 -5.43
C LEU A 73 -3.05 -8.54 -4.05
N VAL A 74 -3.09 -7.60 -3.08
CA VAL A 74 -2.64 -7.86 -1.70
C VAL A 74 -3.65 -8.76 -0.98
N GLY A 75 -4.95 -8.48 -1.13
CA GLY A 75 -6.00 -9.30 -0.57
C GLY A 75 -5.96 -10.74 -1.07
N GLU A 76 -5.66 -10.96 -2.36
CA GLU A 76 -5.46 -12.29 -2.93
C GLU A 76 -4.29 -13.04 -2.26
N GLU A 77 -3.14 -12.38 -2.09
CA GLU A 77 -1.99 -12.97 -1.41
C GLU A 77 -2.30 -13.29 0.06
N LEU A 78 -2.98 -12.39 0.78
CA LEU A 78 -3.41 -12.63 2.15
C LEU A 78 -4.41 -13.81 2.25
N SER A 79 -5.37 -13.89 1.32
CA SER A 79 -6.35 -14.96 1.26
C SER A 79 -5.70 -16.33 1.00
N LYS A 80 -4.73 -16.41 0.09
CA LYS A 80 -3.91 -17.62 -0.15
C LYS A 80 -3.21 -18.10 1.11
N GLU A 81 -2.82 -17.18 1.97
CA GLU A 81 -2.18 -17.45 3.26
C GLU A 81 -3.15 -17.75 4.40
N GLY A 82 -4.45 -17.77 4.12
CA GLY A 82 -5.52 -18.14 5.06
C GLY A 82 -6.05 -17.02 5.94
N TYR A 83 -5.77 -15.75 5.62
CA TYR A 83 -6.46 -14.62 6.23
C TYR A 83 -7.83 -14.44 5.58
N SER A 84 -8.86 -14.17 6.38
CA SER A 84 -10.24 -14.02 5.90
C SER A 84 -10.93 -12.75 6.41
N ILE A 85 -10.37 -12.06 7.40
CA ILE A 85 -10.91 -10.81 7.93
C ILE A 85 -10.17 -9.64 7.31
N ILE A 86 -10.36 -9.46 6.00
CA ILE A 86 -9.67 -8.46 5.21
C ILE A 86 -10.68 -7.39 4.77
N HIS A 87 -10.37 -6.13 5.05
CA HIS A 87 -11.07 -4.96 4.52
C HIS A 87 -10.20 -4.32 3.44
N GLY A 88 -10.81 -3.88 2.35
CA GLY A 88 -10.13 -3.12 1.30
C GLY A 88 -10.55 -1.65 1.33
N ALA A 89 -9.61 -0.74 1.06
CA ALA A 89 -9.92 0.68 0.91
C ALA A 89 -9.18 1.25 -0.30
N ASP A 90 -9.91 1.91 -1.20
CA ASP A 90 -9.35 2.60 -2.36
C ASP A 90 -10.24 3.77 -2.80
N ILE A 91 -9.68 4.70 -3.55
CA ILE A 91 -10.44 5.80 -4.16
C ILE A 91 -11.02 5.42 -5.53
N ALA A 92 -10.41 4.47 -6.23
CA ALA A 92 -10.79 4.01 -7.56
C ALA A 92 -11.88 2.93 -7.49
N ALA A 93 -13.13 3.34 -7.41
CA ALA A 93 -14.27 2.44 -7.25
C ALA A 93 -14.40 1.43 -8.40
N LYS A 94 -14.07 1.82 -9.64
CA LYS A 94 -14.15 0.90 -10.79
C LYS A 94 -13.07 -0.18 -10.72
N LEU A 95 -11.88 0.16 -10.20
CA LEU A 95 -10.82 -0.82 -10.01
C LEU A 95 -11.22 -1.84 -8.93
N MET A 96 -11.80 -1.38 -7.81
CA MET A 96 -12.34 -2.26 -6.77
C MET A 96 -13.46 -3.20 -7.28
N ASN A 97 -14.25 -2.77 -8.27
CA ASN A 97 -15.31 -3.61 -8.86
C ASN A 97 -14.76 -4.82 -9.64
N SER A 98 -13.47 -4.84 -10.00
CA SER A 98 -12.81 -5.99 -10.63
C SER A 98 -12.35 -7.06 -9.64
N ILE A 99 -12.41 -6.78 -8.33
CA ILE A 99 -11.95 -7.71 -7.29
C ILE A 99 -12.84 -8.96 -7.27
N PRO A 100 -12.26 -10.17 -7.31
CA PRO A 100 -13.01 -11.40 -7.18
C PRO A 100 -13.79 -11.46 -5.86
N ALA A 101 -15.03 -11.96 -5.91
CA ALA A 101 -15.88 -12.09 -4.73
C ALA A 101 -15.24 -13.00 -3.66
N GLY A 102 -15.39 -12.64 -2.39
CA GLY A 102 -14.97 -13.44 -1.24
C GLY A 102 -13.52 -13.19 -0.77
N ILE A 103 -12.77 -12.29 -1.41
CA ILE A 103 -11.43 -11.88 -0.93
C ILE A 103 -11.55 -10.93 0.25
N TYR A 104 -12.38 -9.90 0.14
CA TYR A 104 -12.60 -8.92 1.20
C TYR A 104 -13.96 -9.13 1.88
N GLN A 105 -14.02 -8.90 3.18
CA GLN A 105 -15.29 -8.82 3.91
C GLN A 105 -16.02 -7.52 3.59
N GLU A 106 -15.28 -6.42 3.51
CA GLU A 106 -15.81 -5.10 3.20
C GLU A 106 -14.86 -4.33 2.28
N LEU A 107 -15.43 -3.54 1.38
CA LEU A 107 -14.72 -2.60 0.52
C LEU A 107 -15.20 -1.17 0.82
N HIS A 108 -14.25 -0.26 1.00
CA HIS A 108 -14.50 1.12 1.39
C HIS A 108 -13.96 2.08 0.33
N ASN A 109 -14.80 2.97 -0.20
CA ASN A 109 -14.31 4.03 -1.08
C ASN A 109 -13.75 5.19 -0.24
N ILE A 110 -12.43 5.24 -0.08
CA ILE A 110 -11.72 6.15 0.83
C ILE A 110 -10.56 6.84 0.10
N ASP A 111 -10.47 8.17 0.26
CA ASP A 111 -9.30 8.95 -0.08
C ASP A 111 -8.30 8.93 1.10
N LEU A 112 -7.21 8.19 0.97
CA LEU A 112 -6.17 8.04 2.01
C LEU A 112 -5.39 9.33 2.29
N ASN A 113 -5.58 10.39 1.50
CA ASN A 113 -5.05 11.72 1.78
C ASN A 113 -5.92 12.52 2.77
N LYS A 114 -7.08 12.00 3.14
CA LYS A 114 -8.00 12.58 4.12
C LYS A 114 -7.99 11.77 5.42
N PRO A 115 -8.53 12.33 6.54
CA PRO A 115 -8.72 11.55 7.75
C PRO A 115 -9.55 10.29 7.45
N ILE A 116 -9.02 9.13 7.86
CA ILE A 116 -9.66 7.83 7.61
C ILE A 116 -10.77 7.61 8.65
N ASN A 117 -12.00 7.36 8.17
CA ASN A 117 -13.17 7.21 9.05
C ASN A 117 -13.25 5.81 9.70
N PHE A 118 -12.17 5.40 10.36
CA PHE A 118 -12.16 4.29 11.31
C PHE A 118 -11.77 4.81 12.69
N THR A 119 -12.28 4.14 13.73
CA THR A 119 -11.87 4.47 15.12
C THR A 119 -10.40 4.12 15.35
N ASP A 120 -9.82 4.71 16.40
CA ASP A 120 -8.50 4.31 16.87
C ASP A 120 -8.51 2.82 17.21
N ASP A 121 -7.38 2.14 17.02
CA ASP A 121 -7.18 0.73 17.39
C ASP A 121 -8.19 -0.25 16.74
N PHE A 122 -8.68 0.04 15.53
CA PHE A 122 -9.71 -0.76 14.87
C PHE A 122 -9.16 -2.02 14.18
N PHE A 123 -7.96 -1.92 13.58
CA PHE A 123 -7.32 -3.00 12.86
C PHE A 123 -6.16 -3.62 13.65
N ASP A 124 -5.89 -4.89 13.41
CA ASP A 124 -4.68 -5.57 13.89
C ASP A 124 -3.49 -5.33 12.96
N ALA A 125 -3.75 -5.06 11.69
CA ALA A 125 -2.73 -4.68 10.73
C ALA A 125 -3.26 -3.79 9.61
N VAL A 126 -2.35 -2.99 9.01
CA VAL A 126 -2.57 -2.28 7.75
C VAL A 126 -1.46 -2.67 6.77
N LEU A 127 -1.83 -3.06 5.56
CA LEU A 127 -0.89 -3.20 4.44
C LEU A 127 -1.21 -2.12 3.39
N CYS A 128 -0.18 -1.44 2.86
CA CYS A 128 -0.32 -0.37 1.87
C CYS A 128 0.74 -0.54 0.78
N VAL A 129 0.38 -1.23 -0.29
CA VAL A 129 1.33 -1.70 -1.30
C VAL A 129 1.00 -1.08 -2.66
N GLY A 130 2.01 -0.49 -3.32
CA GLY A 130 1.81 0.15 -4.62
C GLY A 130 1.24 1.57 -4.57
N THR A 131 0.91 2.07 -3.39
CA THR A 131 0.14 3.29 -3.20
C THR A 131 1.03 4.51 -2.93
N PHE A 132 2.17 4.33 -2.23
CA PHE A 132 3.12 5.41 -1.97
C PHE A 132 4.05 5.63 -3.15
N THR A 133 3.57 6.37 -4.15
CA THR A 133 4.26 6.67 -5.40
C THR A 133 3.97 8.12 -5.83
N PHE A 134 4.44 8.52 -7.02
CA PHE A 134 4.34 9.89 -7.50
C PHE A 134 2.88 10.36 -7.62
N GLY A 135 2.57 11.48 -6.93
CA GLY A 135 1.29 12.17 -7.04
C GLY A 135 0.08 11.49 -6.37
N HIS A 136 0.30 10.37 -5.66
CA HIS A 136 -0.77 9.58 -5.03
C HIS A 136 -0.97 9.93 -3.55
N VAL A 137 -0.79 8.94 -2.67
CA VAL A 137 -0.98 9.10 -1.23
C VAL A 137 0.27 9.70 -0.60
N LYS A 138 0.08 10.70 0.26
CA LYS A 138 1.16 11.43 0.95
C LYS A 138 1.63 10.68 2.19
N ALA A 139 2.85 10.96 2.63
CA ALA A 139 3.48 10.36 3.80
C ALA A 139 2.62 10.46 5.09
N LYS A 140 1.77 11.49 5.21
CA LYS A 140 0.88 11.69 6.37
C LYS A 140 -0.07 10.51 6.61
N ALA A 141 -0.39 9.70 5.60
CA ALA A 141 -1.19 8.49 5.78
C ALA A 141 -0.55 7.49 6.75
N LEU A 142 0.78 7.46 6.89
CA LEU A 142 1.49 6.62 7.88
C LEU A 142 1.08 6.95 9.32
N SER A 143 0.87 8.24 9.64
CA SER A 143 0.33 8.64 10.95
C SER A 143 -1.11 8.15 11.15
N GLU A 144 -1.97 8.19 10.13
CA GLU A 144 -3.34 7.66 10.23
C GLU A 144 -3.33 6.14 10.39
N PHE A 145 -2.45 5.43 9.69
CA PHE A 145 -2.29 3.98 9.88
C PHE A 145 -1.86 3.65 11.31
N THR A 146 -0.96 4.45 11.88
CA THR A 146 -0.54 4.29 13.28
C THR A 146 -1.68 4.50 14.27
N ARG A 147 -2.65 5.36 13.94
CA ARG A 147 -3.84 5.62 14.78
C ARG A 147 -4.85 4.48 14.74
N ILE A 148 -5.13 3.97 13.54
CA ILE A 148 -6.18 2.95 13.35
C ILE A 148 -5.72 1.52 13.63
N VAL A 149 -4.40 1.31 13.78
CA VAL A 149 -3.81 0.00 14.13
C VAL A 149 -3.61 -0.08 15.63
N LYS A 150 -4.04 -1.20 16.23
CA LYS A 150 -3.88 -1.49 17.65
C LYS A 150 -2.42 -1.51 18.07
N SER A 151 -2.14 -1.15 19.35
CA SER A 151 -0.82 -1.39 19.94
C SER A 151 -0.42 -2.86 19.79
N GLY A 152 0.82 -3.12 19.39
CA GLY A 152 1.35 -4.43 19.02
C GLY A 152 1.02 -4.86 17.58
N GLY A 153 0.12 -4.16 16.89
CA GLY A 153 -0.26 -4.44 15.50
C GLY A 153 0.81 -4.06 14.49
N ILE A 154 0.61 -4.41 13.24
CA ILE A 154 1.62 -4.33 12.18
C ILE A 154 1.18 -3.37 11.08
N ILE A 155 2.11 -2.53 10.63
CA ILE A 155 1.98 -1.73 9.41
C ILE A 155 3.02 -2.24 8.41
N GLY A 156 2.57 -2.69 7.23
CA GLY A 156 3.41 -3.10 6.10
C GLY A 156 3.17 -2.22 4.89
N PHE A 157 4.22 -1.84 4.17
CA PHE A 157 4.05 -0.97 3.00
C PHE A 157 5.20 -1.08 2.01
N THR A 158 4.95 -0.56 0.80
CA THR A 158 6.01 -0.20 -0.15
C THR A 158 6.00 1.30 -0.42
N ILE A 159 7.19 1.91 -0.52
CA ILE A 159 7.38 3.30 -0.95
C ILE A 159 8.28 3.28 -2.18
N ASN A 160 7.79 3.80 -3.30
CA ASN A 160 8.58 3.90 -4.53
C ASN A 160 9.90 4.64 -4.25
N GLU A 161 11.02 4.12 -4.78
CA GLU A 161 12.36 4.67 -4.54
C GLU A 161 12.46 6.17 -4.88
N GLY A 162 11.74 6.61 -5.91
CA GLY A 162 11.78 7.99 -6.40
C GLY A 162 11.06 9.01 -5.53
N VAL A 163 10.22 8.57 -4.55
CA VAL A 163 9.49 9.50 -3.66
C VAL A 163 9.96 9.43 -2.21
N PHE A 164 10.73 8.44 -1.84
CA PHE A 164 11.09 8.17 -0.43
C PHE A 164 11.74 9.36 0.27
N LEU A 165 12.75 9.99 -0.36
CA LEU A 165 13.50 11.10 0.23
C LEU A 165 12.77 12.44 0.10
N ASP A 166 12.23 12.73 -1.09
CA ASP A 166 11.83 14.09 -1.46
C ASP A 166 10.34 14.37 -1.22
N HIS A 167 9.51 13.34 -0.96
CA HIS A 167 8.07 13.47 -0.72
C HIS A 167 7.68 13.26 0.76
N GLY A 168 8.65 13.38 1.68
CA GLY A 168 8.41 13.42 3.11
C GLY A 168 8.27 12.05 3.79
N PHE A 169 8.38 10.92 3.07
CA PHE A 169 8.20 9.59 3.66
C PHE A 169 9.29 9.27 4.68
N LYS A 170 10.56 9.56 4.33
CA LYS A 170 11.65 9.36 5.29
C LYS A 170 11.44 10.18 6.56
N SER A 171 11.11 11.46 6.43
CA SER A 171 10.90 12.33 7.60
C SER A 171 9.71 11.93 8.44
N GLU A 172 8.62 11.44 7.85
CA GLU A 172 7.45 10.95 8.59
C GLU A 172 7.78 9.66 9.37
N LEU A 173 8.47 8.70 8.74
CA LEU A 173 8.92 7.48 9.42
C LEU A 173 9.88 7.81 10.57
N ASP A 174 10.89 8.65 10.34
CA ASP A 174 11.82 9.08 11.38
C ASP A 174 11.08 9.74 12.56
N HIS A 175 10.11 10.61 12.24
CA HIS A 175 9.27 11.26 13.26
C HIS A 175 8.50 10.24 14.10
N LEU A 176 7.80 9.30 13.48
CA LEU A 176 7.02 8.28 14.18
C LEU A 176 7.90 7.36 15.05
N VAL A 177 9.10 7.02 14.58
CA VAL A 177 10.08 6.23 15.35
C VAL A 177 10.62 7.04 16.54
N ILE A 178 11.01 8.30 16.36
CA ILE A 178 11.50 9.19 17.43
C ILE A 178 10.40 9.39 18.49
N GLN A 179 9.15 9.55 18.07
CA GLN A 179 7.99 9.65 18.96
C GLN A 179 7.62 8.32 19.63
N LYS A 180 8.34 7.25 19.35
CA LYS A 180 8.06 5.90 19.85
C LYS A 180 6.64 5.42 19.52
N LYS A 181 6.09 5.88 18.41
CA LYS A 181 4.78 5.43 17.91
C LYS A 181 4.87 4.11 17.18
N ILE A 182 6.00 3.88 16.49
CA ILE A 182 6.28 2.65 15.74
C ILE A 182 7.71 2.18 16.01
N THR A 183 7.90 0.86 15.87
CA THR A 183 9.20 0.19 15.91
C THR A 183 9.45 -0.50 14.58
N GLN A 184 10.59 -0.22 13.94
CA GLN A 184 11.00 -0.87 12.69
C GLN A 184 11.31 -2.34 12.93
N LEU A 185 10.69 -3.22 12.14
CA LEU A 185 10.97 -4.66 12.12
C LEU A 185 11.79 -5.05 10.88
N ASN A 186 11.35 -4.60 9.69
CA ASN A 186 12.06 -4.75 8.43
C ASN A 186 12.06 -3.42 7.69
N PHE A 187 13.17 -3.09 7.02
CA PHE A 187 13.21 -1.97 6.07
C PHE A 187 14.36 -2.19 5.09
N TYR A 188 14.04 -2.40 3.82
CA TYR A 188 15.02 -2.67 2.78
C TYR A 188 14.51 -2.29 1.39
N LEU A 189 15.43 -2.11 0.46
CA LEU A 189 15.11 -1.83 -0.94
C LEU A 189 14.86 -3.16 -1.67
N SER A 190 13.69 -3.27 -2.29
CA SER A 190 13.20 -4.45 -3.01
C SER A 190 13.04 -4.17 -4.50
N ASP A 191 13.17 -5.20 -5.33
CA ASP A 191 12.83 -5.16 -6.74
C ASP A 191 11.31 -5.15 -6.88
N TYR A 192 10.77 -4.01 -7.28
CA TYR A 192 9.34 -3.72 -7.20
C TYR A 192 8.60 -3.96 -8.52
N LEU A 193 9.14 -3.42 -9.62
CA LEU A 193 8.71 -3.66 -10.99
C LEU A 193 9.95 -4.12 -11.77
N SER A 194 10.23 -5.42 -11.71
CA SER A 194 11.53 -5.98 -12.13
C SER A 194 11.82 -5.72 -13.60
N SER A 195 10.82 -5.89 -14.49
CA SER A 195 10.99 -5.65 -15.93
C SER A 195 11.22 -4.18 -16.28
N LYS A 196 10.89 -3.25 -15.37
CA LYS A 196 11.10 -1.80 -15.54
C LYS A 196 12.34 -1.30 -14.78
N GLY A 197 12.98 -2.15 -13.96
CA GLY A 197 14.09 -1.77 -13.11
C GLY A 197 13.70 -0.70 -12.07
N VAL A 198 12.45 -0.67 -11.63
CA VAL A 198 11.93 0.24 -10.59
C VAL A 198 11.94 -0.49 -9.27
N LYS A 199 12.50 0.15 -8.24
CA LYS A 199 12.57 -0.38 -6.88
C LYS A 199 11.62 0.33 -5.93
N ALA A 200 11.34 -0.33 -4.81
CA ALA A 200 10.61 0.29 -3.70
C ALA A 200 11.23 -0.09 -2.36
N TRP A 201 11.15 0.83 -1.40
CA TRP A 201 11.44 0.54 -0.01
C TRP A 201 10.29 -0.26 0.57
N LEU A 202 10.57 -1.48 0.99
CA LEU A 202 9.63 -2.31 1.75
C LEU A 202 9.86 -2.09 3.23
N GLY A 203 8.78 -1.74 3.96
CA GLY A 203 8.80 -1.52 5.40
C GLY A 203 7.77 -2.38 6.13
N ILE A 204 8.19 -3.00 7.24
CA ILE A 204 7.32 -3.63 8.23
C ILE A 204 7.63 -2.98 9.58
N TYR A 205 6.61 -2.43 10.20
CA TYR A 205 6.71 -1.74 11.48
C TYR A 205 5.65 -2.25 12.46
N ARG A 206 5.99 -2.24 13.75
CA ARG A 206 5.04 -2.51 14.83
C ARG A 206 4.57 -1.21 15.43
N VAL A 207 3.28 -1.07 15.66
CA VAL A 207 2.70 0.02 16.45
C VAL A 207 2.96 -0.24 17.94
N ASN A 208 3.41 0.75 18.70
CA ASN A 208 3.80 0.59 20.10
C ASN A 208 2.66 0.88 21.08
#